data_73932ccd57be7b2f7d736d5cc897d66f
#
_entry.id   73932ccd57be7b2f7d736d5cc897d66f
#
_cell.length_a   1.000
_cell.length_b   1.000
_cell.length_c   1.000
_cell.angle_alpha   90.00
_cell.angle_beta   90.00
_cell.angle_gamma   90.00
#
_symmetry.space_group_name_H-M   'P 1'
#
loop_
_entity.id
_entity.type
_entity.pdbx_description
1 polymer ?
#
loop_
_entity_poly.entity_id
_entity_poly.type
_entity_poly.pdbx_seq_one_letter_code
_entity_poly.pdbx_strand_id
1 'polypeptide(L)'
;RQMCIRDRLKGLTKKGETAASSEAASDMAVTLPPEGEQLDPAFGIMPEYDADILTGAERSTNSRPVAVMVNNIANSQRQNARPQRGIGSADLLIEAKVEGGITRLCAVFSDADSIPEVGPIRSGRDQFLQLLMPWDILYYHDGESIFCTQFVSVYGYSGLNIGGKNYFKTPIHPIVSHRNNRGRDVAYEHTEFTSGKEICKAASDAGISLYAPSEGTFFHFADYRTDEVNKLKGEPSAKKITIVHSESYRTSFSYSALSHTYAMQMYNSSKKATENTVDELTGEQLTFENVVVCFADMDAYAGDSHDVQEVQYIKGGDAYLFTRGGVQVGRWEKTYPTNPLKLYTKSGEEMTLNRGKTYFALVDNDELSNFSCQ
;
A
#
# COMPACT_ATOMS: atom_id res chain seq x y z
N ARG A 1 -10.83 27.22 11.81
CA ARG A 1 -11.16 27.75 10.46
C ARG A 1 -11.01 26.56 9.50
N GLN A 2 -12.12 25.86 9.25
CA GLN A 2 -12.22 24.84 8.24
C GLN A 2 -12.08 25.51 6.86
N MET A 3 -11.02 25.21 6.17
CA MET A 3 -10.88 25.55 4.76
C MET A 3 -11.32 24.33 3.96
N CYS A 4 -12.50 24.43 3.40
CA CYS A 4 -13.11 23.37 2.59
C CYS A 4 -12.17 23.03 1.42
N ILE A 5 -11.97 21.74 1.12
CA ILE A 5 -11.19 21.25 -0.04
C ILE A 5 -11.62 21.97 -1.33
N ARG A 6 -12.90 22.33 -1.44
CA ARG A 6 -13.48 23.06 -2.56
C ARG A 6 -12.83 24.45 -2.80
N ASP A 7 -12.34 25.12 -1.75
CA ASP A 7 -11.73 26.46 -1.86
C ASP A 7 -10.24 26.38 -2.22
N ARG A 8 -9.56 25.29 -1.85
CA ARG A 8 -8.17 25.03 -2.29
C ARG A 8 -8.09 24.69 -3.77
N LEU A 9 -9.06 23.95 -4.30
CA LEU A 9 -9.11 23.58 -5.73
C LEU A 9 -9.35 24.78 -6.64
N LYS A 10 -10.10 25.80 -6.19
CA LYS A 10 -10.32 27.04 -6.98
C LYS A 10 -9.04 27.88 -7.16
N GLY A 11 -8.07 27.74 -6.26
CA GLY A 11 -6.79 28.46 -6.36
C GLY A 11 -5.80 27.83 -7.34
N LEU A 12 -5.92 26.53 -7.64
CA LEU A 12 -4.99 25.81 -8.51
C LEU A 12 -5.35 25.94 -10.01
N THR A 13 -6.61 26.23 -10.35
CA THR A 13 -7.06 26.35 -11.74
C THR A 13 -6.80 27.73 -12.38
N LYS A 14 -6.23 28.69 -11.64
CA LYS A 14 -5.97 30.07 -12.16
C LYS A 14 -4.50 30.42 -12.41
N LYS A 15 -3.58 29.45 -12.46
CA LYS A 15 -2.17 29.68 -12.77
C LYS A 15 -1.67 28.77 -13.89
N GLY A 16 -2.17 28.96 -15.09
CA GLY A 16 -1.76 28.17 -16.23
C GLY A 16 -1.92 28.90 -17.57
N GLU A 17 -1.73 30.22 -17.61
CA GLU A 17 -1.55 30.96 -18.87
C GLU A 17 -0.52 32.07 -18.65
N THR A 18 0.73 31.76 -18.86
CA THR A 18 1.73 32.73 -19.35
C THR A 18 2.78 31.94 -20.13
N ALA A 19 2.88 32.33 -21.39
CA ALA A 19 3.87 31.88 -22.35
C ALA A 19 5.29 32.03 -21.79
N ALA A 20 6.08 30.95 -21.82
CA ALA A 20 7.52 31.00 -21.64
C ALA A 20 8.20 30.57 -22.92
N SER A 21 9.06 31.46 -23.36
CA SER A 21 9.97 31.40 -24.49
C SER A 21 10.86 30.16 -24.50
N SER A 22 11.04 29.64 -25.71
CA SER A 22 12.09 28.70 -26.11
C SER A 22 13.49 29.18 -25.73
N GLU A 23 14.25 28.32 -25.00
CA GLU A 23 15.71 28.25 -25.22
C GLU A 23 16.28 26.99 -24.55
N ALA A 24 17.07 26.25 -25.34
CA ALA A 24 18.10 25.28 -25.01
C ALA A 24 17.64 23.90 -24.50
N ALA A 25 17.12 23.10 -25.42
CA ALA A 25 17.38 21.64 -25.35
C ALA A 25 18.77 21.40 -25.95
N SER A 26 19.76 21.12 -25.12
CA SER A 26 21.04 20.60 -25.58
C SER A 26 20.87 19.14 -25.99
N ASP A 27 21.18 18.85 -27.26
CA ASP A 27 21.27 17.52 -27.86
C ASP A 27 22.10 16.56 -26.99
N MET A 28 21.45 15.69 -26.26
CA MET A 28 21.99 14.38 -25.93
C MET A 28 21.52 13.45 -27.04
N ALA A 29 22.35 13.27 -28.06
CA ALA A 29 22.17 12.27 -29.08
C ALA A 29 22.15 10.88 -28.43
N VAL A 30 20.96 10.31 -28.31
CA VAL A 30 20.80 8.89 -28.03
C VAL A 30 21.29 8.16 -29.27
N THR A 31 22.47 7.56 -29.21
CA THR A 31 22.97 6.65 -30.24
C THR A 31 22.07 5.42 -30.25
N LEU A 32 21.19 5.33 -31.23
CA LEU A 32 20.39 4.12 -31.49
C LEU A 32 21.33 2.96 -31.82
N PRO A 33 21.09 1.76 -31.31
CA PRO A 33 21.83 0.56 -31.67
C PRO A 33 21.63 0.24 -33.16
N PRO A 34 22.55 -0.50 -33.80
CA PRO A 34 22.50 -0.81 -35.22
C PRO A 34 21.22 -1.60 -35.55
N GLU A 35 20.63 -1.28 -36.71
CA GLU A 35 19.43 -1.98 -37.22
C GLU A 35 19.68 -3.49 -37.29
N GLY A 36 18.89 -4.25 -36.51
CA GLY A 36 18.89 -5.72 -36.56
C GLY A 36 18.80 -6.43 -35.21
N GLU A 37 19.09 -5.77 -34.08
CA GLU A 37 18.81 -6.34 -32.76
C GLU A 37 17.46 -5.83 -32.27
N GLN A 38 16.47 -6.73 -32.17
CA GLN A 38 15.28 -6.49 -31.36
C GLN A 38 15.77 -6.39 -29.91
N LEU A 39 15.91 -5.17 -29.43
CA LEU A 39 16.09 -4.93 -27.99
C LEU A 39 14.89 -5.51 -27.30
N ASP A 40 15.14 -6.46 -26.40
CA ASP A 40 14.15 -6.85 -25.39
C ASP A 40 13.64 -5.56 -24.74
N PRO A 41 12.32 -5.26 -24.76
CA PRO A 41 11.78 -4.09 -24.10
C PRO A 41 12.16 -4.00 -22.62
N ALA A 42 12.67 -5.08 -22.02
CA ALA A 42 13.24 -5.16 -20.68
C ALA A 42 14.60 -4.43 -20.52
N PHE A 43 15.31 -4.10 -21.62
CA PHE A 43 16.60 -3.40 -21.59
C PHE A 43 16.50 -1.87 -21.70
N GLY A 44 15.34 -1.28 -21.37
CA GLY A 44 15.25 0.15 -21.16
C GLY A 44 16.04 0.54 -19.92
N ILE A 45 16.88 1.56 -20.05
CA ILE A 45 17.70 2.28 -19.06
C ILE A 45 17.54 1.74 -17.64
N MET A 46 18.56 1.03 -17.15
CA MET A 46 18.61 0.60 -15.75
C MET A 46 18.42 1.84 -14.86
N PRO A 47 17.46 1.84 -13.92
CA PRO A 47 17.32 2.96 -13.02
C PRO A 47 18.59 3.12 -12.19
N GLU A 48 18.90 4.34 -11.78
CA GLU A 48 20.02 4.68 -10.92
C GLU A 48 19.96 3.95 -9.56
N TYR A 49 18.79 3.39 -9.22
CA TYR A 49 18.53 2.63 -8.01
C TYR A 49 18.36 1.14 -8.31
N ASP A 50 19.29 0.35 -7.80
CA ASP A 50 19.27 -1.10 -7.92
C ASP A 50 18.41 -1.79 -6.85
N ALA A 51 17.82 -1.04 -5.91
CA ALA A 51 17.00 -1.57 -4.84
C ALA A 51 15.54 -1.74 -5.27
N ASP A 52 14.93 -2.85 -4.88
CA ASP A 52 13.49 -3.07 -4.99
C ASP A 52 12.72 -2.06 -4.14
N ILE A 53 11.72 -1.43 -4.72
CA ILE A 53 10.98 -0.30 -4.13
C ILE A 53 10.25 -0.66 -2.84
N LEU A 54 9.76 -1.89 -2.69
CA LEU A 54 8.93 -2.32 -1.57
C LEU A 54 9.73 -3.04 -0.48
N THR A 55 10.82 -3.71 -0.86
CA THR A 55 11.59 -4.58 0.04
C THR A 55 13.00 -4.10 0.34
N GLY A 56 13.53 -3.14 -0.43
CA GLY A 56 14.92 -2.70 -0.34
C GLY A 56 15.95 -3.78 -0.67
N ALA A 57 15.52 -4.95 -1.17
CA ALA A 57 16.40 -5.99 -1.68
C ALA A 57 17.00 -5.60 -3.04
N GLU A 58 17.93 -6.41 -3.57
CA GLU A 58 18.38 -6.23 -4.95
C GLU A 58 17.19 -6.34 -5.91
N ARG A 59 17.09 -5.39 -6.82
CA ARG A 59 15.98 -5.31 -7.76
C ARG A 59 16.16 -6.36 -8.86
N SER A 60 15.18 -7.24 -9.02
CA SER A 60 15.20 -8.31 -10.02
C SER A 60 14.36 -8.00 -11.28
N THR A 61 13.54 -6.96 -11.25
CA THR A 61 12.61 -6.61 -12.32
C THR A 61 12.41 -5.10 -12.41
N ASN A 62 12.14 -4.59 -13.61
CA ASN A 62 11.70 -3.21 -13.81
C ASN A 62 10.17 -3.10 -13.89
N SER A 63 9.46 -4.07 -13.35
CA SER A 63 8.01 -4.05 -13.28
C SER A 63 7.52 -2.87 -12.44
N ARG A 64 6.42 -2.27 -12.85
CA ARG A 64 5.68 -1.32 -12.04
C ARG A 64 5.02 -2.08 -10.89
N PRO A 65 5.17 -1.66 -9.63
CA PRO A 65 4.48 -2.30 -8.53
C PRO A 65 2.96 -2.19 -8.67
N VAL A 66 2.26 -3.19 -8.18
CA VAL A 66 0.79 -3.28 -8.21
C VAL A 66 0.24 -3.45 -6.81
N ALA A 67 -0.73 -2.62 -6.47
CA ALA A 67 -1.47 -2.67 -5.21
C ALA A 67 -2.88 -3.20 -5.47
N VAL A 68 -3.26 -4.30 -4.82
CA VAL A 68 -4.58 -4.90 -4.90
C VAL A 68 -5.33 -4.67 -3.60
N MET A 69 -6.53 -4.07 -3.69
CA MET A 69 -7.39 -3.88 -2.53
C MET A 69 -8.08 -5.18 -2.14
N VAL A 70 -7.86 -5.63 -0.91
CA VAL A 70 -8.34 -6.91 -0.39
C VAL A 70 -9.27 -6.70 0.79
N ASN A 71 -10.37 -7.43 0.80
CA ASN A 71 -11.35 -7.42 1.88
C ASN A 71 -10.80 -8.08 3.15
N ASN A 72 -11.11 -7.49 4.30
CA ASN A 72 -10.69 -8.02 5.59
C ASN A 72 -11.87 -8.28 6.56
N ILE A 73 -13.10 -8.23 6.07
CA ILE A 73 -14.29 -8.45 6.91
C ILE A 73 -14.33 -9.87 7.47
N ALA A 74 -14.71 -9.99 8.75
CA ALA A 74 -14.88 -11.26 9.45
C ALA A 74 -15.96 -11.15 10.55
N ASN A 75 -17.15 -10.65 10.19
CA ASN A 75 -18.21 -10.32 11.13
C ASN A 75 -19.17 -11.50 11.40
N SER A 76 -19.29 -12.43 10.44
CA SER A 76 -20.15 -13.62 10.56
C SER A 76 -19.68 -14.70 9.60
N GLN A 77 -20.32 -15.89 9.62
CA GLN A 77 -19.97 -16.97 8.70
C GLN A 77 -20.07 -16.52 7.22
N ARG A 78 -21.14 -15.81 6.83
CA ARG A 78 -21.34 -15.37 5.46
C ARG A 78 -20.62 -14.06 5.14
N GLN A 79 -20.45 -13.18 6.12
CA GLN A 79 -19.69 -11.93 6.01
C GLN A 79 -18.25 -12.17 6.47
N ASN A 80 -17.53 -13.01 5.72
CA ASN A 80 -16.18 -13.44 6.07
C ASN A 80 -15.30 -13.61 4.83
N ALA A 81 -14.38 -12.68 4.67
CA ALA A 81 -13.36 -12.71 3.62
C ALA A 81 -12.16 -13.62 3.98
N ARG A 82 -11.96 -13.88 5.29
CA ARG A 82 -10.78 -14.62 5.80
C ARG A 82 -10.98 -16.14 5.76
N PRO A 83 -9.90 -16.93 5.55
CA PRO A 83 -8.58 -16.47 5.17
C PRO A 83 -8.59 -15.85 3.78
N GLN A 84 -7.78 -14.83 3.57
CA GLN A 84 -7.56 -14.26 2.25
C GLN A 84 -6.61 -15.15 1.45
N ARG A 85 -6.56 -14.94 0.13
CA ARG A 85 -5.78 -15.75 -0.79
C ARG A 85 -4.76 -14.89 -1.50
N GLY A 86 -3.52 -15.37 -1.64
CA GLY A 86 -2.45 -14.71 -2.37
C GLY A 86 -1.77 -13.53 -1.67
N ILE A 87 -2.26 -13.11 -0.48
CA ILE A 87 -1.69 -11.97 0.24
C ILE A 87 -0.34 -12.30 0.90
N GLY A 88 -0.04 -13.57 1.11
CA GLY A 88 1.26 -14.03 1.63
C GLY A 88 2.42 -13.79 0.67
N SER A 89 2.14 -13.57 -0.63
CA SER A 89 3.14 -13.22 -1.64
C SER A 89 3.40 -11.71 -1.73
N ALA A 90 2.59 -10.86 -1.06
CA ALA A 90 2.79 -9.41 -1.08
C ALA A 90 4.11 -9.02 -0.41
N ASP A 91 4.78 -8.02 -0.98
CA ASP A 91 6.02 -7.44 -0.47
C ASP A 91 5.75 -6.39 0.61
N LEU A 92 4.64 -5.66 0.45
CA LEU A 92 4.12 -4.71 1.43
C LEU A 92 2.63 -4.98 1.64
N LEU A 93 2.20 -5.15 2.89
CA LEU A 93 0.80 -5.29 3.25
C LEU A 93 0.38 -4.11 4.11
N ILE A 94 -0.52 -3.27 3.58
CA ILE A 94 -1.04 -2.09 4.28
C ILE A 94 -2.41 -2.42 4.86
N GLU A 95 -2.63 -2.10 6.14
CA GLU A 95 -3.92 -2.19 6.82
C GLU A 95 -4.35 -0.83 7.35
N ALA A 96 -5.61 -0.45 7.08
CA ALA A 96 -6.21 0.76 7.63
C ALA A 96 -7.71 0.57 7.89
N LYS A 97 -8.23 1.33 8.86
CA LYS A 97 -9.67 1.43 9.13
C LYS A 97 -10.39 2.04 7.91
N VAL A 98 -11.55 1.51 7.60
CA VAL A 98 -12.48 2.02 6.60
C VAL A 98 -13.87 2.16 7.25
N GLU A 99 -14.93 2.28 6.47
CA GLU A 99 -16.30 2.49 6.97
C GLU A 99 -16.72 1.44 8.00
N GLY A 100 -17.52 1.87 8.98
CA GLY A 100 -18.10 1.00 10.01
C GLY A 100 -17.07 0.34 10.92
N GLY A 101 -15.88 0.92 11.08
CA GLY A 101 -14.82 0.41 11.92
C GLY A 101 -14.20 -0.90 11.44
N ILE A 102 -14.50 -1.38 10.22
CA ILE A 102 -13.81 -2.51 9.61
C ILE A 102 -12.46 -2.07 9.04
N THR A 103 -11.55 -3.01 8.79
CA THR A 103 -10.31 -2.72 8.07
C THR A 103 -10.33 -3.27 6.64
N ARG A 104 -9.49 -2.71 5.78
CA ARG A 104 -9.10 -3.29 4.50
C ARG A 104 -7.61 -3.53 4.47
N LEU A 105 -7.23 -4.48 3.63
CA LEU A 105 -5.83 -4.74 3.31
C LEU A 105 -5.56 -4.20 1.90
N CYS A 106 -4.37 -3.63 1.73
CA CYS A 106 -3.83 -3.31 0.42
C CYS A 106 -2.57 -4.14 0.25
N ALA A 107 -2.63 -5.16 -0.58
CA ALA A 107 -1.51 -6.05 -0.87
C ALA A 107 -0.72 -5.48 -2.05
N VAL A 108 0.55 -5.12 -1.81
CA VAL A 108 1.40 -4.48 -2.81
C VAL A 108 2.51 -5.44 -3.21
N PHE A 109 2.68 -5.61 -4.52
CA PHE A 109 3.60 -6.55 -5.14
C PHE A 109 4.58 -5.78 -6.03
N SER A 110 5.85 -6.12 -5.98
CA SER A 110 6.89 -5.50 -6.81
C SER A 110 6.80 -5.90 -8.27
N ASP A 111 6.26 -7.09 -8.57
CA ASP A 111 6.18 -7.64 -9.91
C ASP A 111 4.76 -8.17 -10.23
N ALA A 112 4.14 -7.57 -11.24
CA ALA A 112 2.79 -7.91 -11.66
C ALA A 112 2.67 -9.37 -12.15
N ASP A 113 3.68 -9.89 -12.86
CA ASP A 113 3.64 -11.24 -13.43
C ASP A 113 3.69 -12.33 -12.36
N SER A 114 4.29 -12.02 -11.20
CA SER A 114 4.43 -12.96 -10.07
C SER A 114 3.20 -13.03 -9.16
N ILE A 115 2.19 -12.16 -9.37
CA ILE A 115 1.01 -12.10 -8.50
C ILE A 115 0.16 -13.37 -8.65
N PRO A 116 -0.03 -14.17 -7.58
CA PRO A 116 -0.88 -15.34 -7.62
C PRO A 116 -2.37 -14.95 -7.70
N GLU A 117 -3.27 -15.94 -7.62
CA GLU A 117 -4.69 -15.62 -7.37
C GLU A 117 -4.83 -14.88 -6.05
N VAL A 118 -5.28 -13.62 -6.09
CA VAL A 118 -5.37 -12.73 -4.94
C VAL A 118 -6.78 -12.17 -4.72
N GLY A 119 -7.18 -12.09 -3.45
CA GLY A 119 -8.46 -11.54 -3.05
C GLY A 119 -8.99 -12.08 -1.71
N PRO A 120 -10.28 -11.84 -1.40
CA PRO A 120 -11.32 -11.20 -2.24
C PRO A 120 -11.08 -9.71 -2.45
N ILE A 121 -11.26 -9.24 -3.70
CA ILE A 121 -11.04 -7.84 -4.08
C ILE A 121 -12.12 -6.95 -3.46
N ARG A 122 -11.76 -5.69 -3.18
CA ARG A 122 -12.66 -4.66 -2.65
C ARG A 122 -12.36 -3.28 -3.22
N SER A 123 -13.29 -2.37 -2.91
CA SER A 123 -13.27 -0.99 -3.41
C SER A 123 -12.10 -0.18 -2.87
N GLY A 124 -11.52 0.64 -3.72
CA GLY A 124 -10.46 1.59 -3.40
C GLY A 124 -10.91 2.68 -2.42
N ARG A 125 -9.95 3.17 -1.66
CA ARG A 125 -10.09 4.30 -0.73
C ARG A 125 -8.88 5.21 -0.87
N ASP A 126 -9.11 6.50 -0.73
CA ASP A 126 -8.09 7.53 -0.93
C ASP A 126 -6.95 7.47 0.09
N GLN A 127 -7.19 6.99 1.31
CA GLN A 127 -6.09 6.82 2.27
C GLN A 127 -5.02 5.84 1.79
N PHE A 128 -5.40 4.77 1.06
CA PHE A 128 -4.41 3.88 0.45
C PHE A 128 -3.80 4.52 -0.80
N LEU A 129 -4.64 5.11 -1.66
CA LEU A 129 -4.19 5.79 -2.87
C LEU A 129 -3.10 6.83 -2.58
N GLN A 130 -3.27 7.64 -1.54
CA GLN A 130 -2.30 8.68 -1.15
C GLN A 130 -0.94 8.10 -0.72
N LEU A 131 -0.87 6.86 -0.28
CA LEU A 131 0.39 6.16 0.00
C LEU A 131 1.07 5.63 -1.27
N LEU A 132 0.27 5.28 -2.28
CA LEU A 132 0.74 4.66 -3.53
C LEU A 132 1.19 5.70 -4.57
N MET A 133 0.53 6.87 -4.60
CA MET A 133 0.74 7.92 -5.61
C MET A 133 2.20 8.36 -5.76
N PRO A 134 2.99 8.54 -4.69
CA PRO A 134 4.39 8.98 -4.81
C PRO A 134 5.27 8.03 -5.63
N TRP A 135 4.84 6.79 -5.78
CA TRP A 135 5.60 5.70 -6.37
C TRP A 135 5.02 5.20 -7.70
N ASP A 136 3.99 5.89 -8.22
CA ASP A 136 3.28 5.48 -9.43
C ASP A 136 2.83 4.01 -9.43
N ILE A 137 2.45 3.49 -8.25
CA ILE A 137 2.00 2.11 -8.07
C ILE A 137 0.64 1.94 -8.73
N LEU A 138 0.46 0.94 -9.59
CA LEU A 138 -0.85 0.62 -10.17
C LEU A 138 -1.85 0.26 -9.06
N TYR A 139 -2.96 0.98 -8.98
CA TYR A 139 -4.01 0.76 -7.99
C TYR A 139 -5.15 -0.08 -8.60
N TYR A 140 -5.31 -1.32 -8.10
CA TYR A 140 -6.22 -2.33 -8.63
C TYR A 140 -7.30 -2.68 -7.60
N HIS A 141 -8.59 -2.45 -7.96
CA HIS A 141 -9.71 -2.61 -7.03
C HIS A 141 -11.04 -2.72 -7.78
N ASP A 142 -12.12 -3.14 -7.12
CA ASP A 142 -13.47 -3.11 -7.68
C ASP A 142 -14.34 -2.08 -6.97
N GLY A 143 -14.65 -1.00 -7.70
CA GLY A 143 -15.31 0.18 -7.17
C GLY A 143 -14.40 1.02 -6.27
N GLU A 144 -14.87 2.22 -5.90
CA GLU A 144 -14.16 3.14 -5.02
C GLU A 144 -15.13 4.13 -4.34
N SER A 145 -14.68 4.83 -3.31
CA SER A 145 -15.42 5.95 -2.73
C SER A 145 -15.38 7.16 -3.67
N ILE A 146 -16.37 8.07 -3.52
CA ILE A 146 -16.36 9.34 -4.26
C ILE A 146 -15.10 10.17 -3.97
N PHE A 147 -14.57 10.09 -2.75
CA PHE A 147 -13.35 10.80 -2.35
C PHE A 147 -12.12 10.21 -3.04
N CYS A 148 -12.04 8.88 -3.16
CA CYS A 148 -10.98 8.23 -3.94
C CYS A 148 -11.00 8.69 -5.40
N THR A 149 -12.18 8.66 -6.07
CA THR A 149 -12.33 9.19 -7.43
C THR A 149 -11.92 10.65 -7.54
N GLN A 150 -12.22 11.47 -6.51
CA GLN A 150 -11.82 12.87 -6.47
C GLN A 150 -10.28 13.02 -6.48
N PHE A 151 -9.57 12.25 -5.65
CA PHE A 151 -8.11 12.23 -5.66
C PHE A 151 -7.54 11.77 -6.99
N VAL A 152 -8.08 10.69 -7.57
CA VAL A 152 -7.71 10.21 -8.91
C VAL A 152 -7.84 11.33 -9.96
N SER A 153 -8.96 12.05 -9.93
CA SER A 153 -9.24 13.15 -10.87
C SER A 153 -8.31 14.33 -10.67
N VAL A 154 -8.12 14.76 -9.42
CA VAL A 154 -7.36 15.98 -9.09
C VAL A 154 -5.88 15.83 -9.39
N TYR A 155 -5.32 14.66 -9.12
CA TYR A 155 -3.88 14.39 -9.26
C TYR A 155 -3.52 13.69 -10.57
N GLY A 156 -4.51 13.47 -11.45
CA GLY A 156 -4.26 12.83 -12.75
C GLY A 156 -3.86 11.36 -12.66
N TYR A 157 -4.23 10.66 -11.58
CA TYR A 157 -3.83 9.27 -11.33
C TYR A 157 -4.66 8.24 -12.12
N SER A 158 -5.58 8.71 -12.97
CA SER A 158 -6.50 7.86 -13.75
C SER A 158 -5.77 6.84 -14.64
N GLY A 159 -4.57 7.16 -15.14
CA GLY A 159 -3.73 6.24 -15.92
C GLY A 159 -3.10 5.11 -15.10
N LEU A 160 -3.31 5.08 -13.77
CA LEU A 160 -2.76 4.09 -12.86
C LEU A 160 -3.84 3.48 -11.95
N ASN A 161 -5.13 3.70 -12.27
CA ASN A 161 -6.27 3.27 -11.47
C ASN A 161 -7.17 2.36 -12.29
N ILE A 162 -7.26 1.08 -11.90
CA ILE A 162 -8.13 0.09 -12.55
C ILE A 162 -9.24 -0.33 -11.59
N GLY A 163 -10.49 -0.33 -12.07
CA GLY A 163 -11.67 -0.68 -11.29
C GLY A 163 -12.39 0.52 -10.66
N GLY A 164 -11.99 1.73 -11.01
CA GLY A 164 -12.58 2.98 -10.51
C GLY A 164 -14.01 3.27 -10.95
N LYS A 165 -14.55 4.38 -10.49
CA LYS A 165 -15.88 4.90 -10.82
C LYS A 165 -15.78 6.25 -11.53
N ASN A 166 -16.75 6.52 -12.41
CA ASN A 166 -16.78 7.77 -13.17
C ASN A 166 -17.63 8.86 -12.47
N TYR A 167 -17.30 9.22 -11.24
CA TYR A 167 -18.00 10.32 -10.55
C TYR A 167 -17.60 11.70 -11.05
N PHE A 168 -16.37 11.89 -11.55
CA PHE A 168 -15.82 13.16 -12.01
C PHE A 168 -15.37 13.10 -13.47
N LYS A 169 -15.99 12.24 -14.29
CA LYS A 169 -15.63 12.00 -15.70
C LYS A 169 -14.16 11.55 -15.88
N THR A 170 -13.61 10.90 -14.88
CA THR A 170 -12.31 10.24 -14.99
C THR A 170 -12.41 9.04 -15.94
N PRO A 171 -11.37 8.72 -16.70
CA PRO A 171 -11.32 7.48 -17.44
C PRO A 171 -11.60 6.28 -16.53
N ILE A 172 -12.46 5.36 -16.99
CA ILE A 172 -12.72 4.10 -16.30
C ILE A 172 -11.92 3.02 -17.00
N HIS A 173 -11.10 2.31 -16.23
CA HIS A 173 -10.41 1.13 -16.68
C HIS A 173 -11.05 -0.09 -16.02
N PRO A 174 -11.77 -0.93 -16.78
CA PRO A 174 -12.47 -2.08 -16.22
C PRO A 174 -11.50 -3.09 -15.61
N ILE A 175 -11.89 -3.64 -14.46
CA ILE A 175 -11.19 -4.73 -13.83
C ILE A 175 -11.34 -6.02 -14.67
N VAL A 176 -10.30 -6.84 -14.72
CA VAL A 176 -10.35 -8.24 -15.14
C VAL A 176 -10.25 -9.11 -13.90
N SER A 177 -11.29 -9.83 -13.60
CA SER A 177 -11.43 -10.63 -12.40
C SER A 177 -12.28 -11.87 -12.67
N HIS A 178 -12.29 -12.79 -11.71
CA HIS A 178 -13.14 -13.96 -11.76
C HIS A 178 -13.80 -14.21 -10.39
N ARG A 179 -14.86 -15.04 -10.40
CA ARG A 179 -15.55 -15.43 -9.16
C ARG A 179 -15.12 -16.83 -8.73
N ASN A 180 -14.69 -16.91 -7.47
CA ASN A 180 -14.30 -18.16 -6.82
C ASN A 180 -14.85 -18.16 -5.37
N ASN A 181 -15.87 -18.97 -5.11
CA ASN A 181 -16.42 -19.10 -3.77
C ASN A 181 -15.59 -20.02 -2.85
N ARG A 182 -14.58 -20.67 -3.41
CA ARG A 182 -13.65 -21.55 -2.68
C ARG A 182 -14.34 -22.67 -1.92
N GLY A 183 -15.50 -23.15 -2.42
CA GLY A 183 -16.35 -24.15 -1.75
C GLY A 183 -17.02 -23.66 -0.45
N ARG A 184 -17.06 -22.32 -0.21
CA ARG A 184 -17.60 -21.69 1.01
C ARG A 184 -18.96 -21.05 0.76
N ASP A 185 -19.83 -21.08 1.77
CA ASP A 185 -21.06 -20.28 1.80
C ASP A 185 -20.73 -18.87 2.34
N VAL A 186 -20.28 -18.00 1.44
CA VAL A 186 -19.98 -16.60 1.73
C VAL A 186 -20.81 -15.68 0.85
N ALA A 187 -21.01 -14.44 1.26
CA ALA A 187 -21.71 -13.46 0.44
C ALA A 187 -20.97 -13.22 -0.88
N TYR A 188 -21.72 -12.92 -1.95
CA TYR A 188 -21.22 -12.77 -3.31
C TYR A 188 -20.04 -11.79 -3.43
N GLU A 189 -20.06 -10.72 -2.64
CA GLU A 189 -18.99 -9.73 -2.57
C GLU A 189 -17.65 -10.27 -2.04
N HIS A 190 -17.61 -11.49 -1.50
CA HIS A 190 -16.39 -12.13 -1.00
C HIS A 190 -15.84 -13.21 -1.94
N THR A 191 -16.33 -13.23 -3.19
CA THR A 191 -15.95 -14.25 -4.17
C THR A 191 -15.18 -13.72 -5.36
N GLU A 192 -14.79 -12.43 -5.35
CA GLU A 192 -14.06 -11.81 -6.46
C GLU A 192 -12.56 -11.89 -6.25
N PHE A 193 -11.86 -12.42 -7.25
CA PHE A 193 -10.42 -12.62 -7.26
C PHE A 193 -9.82 -12.13 -8.58
N THR A 194 -8.54 -11.83 -8.56
CA THR A 194 -7.72 -11.56 -9.74
C THR A 194 -6.39 -12.31 -9.63
N SER A 195 -5.58 -12.21 -10.67
CA SER A 195 -4.23 -12.77 -10.74
C SER A 195 -3.33 -11.86 -11.54
N GLY A 196 -2.02 -12.04 -11.49
CA GLY A 196 -1.06 -11.29 -12.29
C GLY A 196 -1.42 -11.29 -13.77
N LYS A 197 -1.81 -12.45 -14.31
CA LYS A 197 -2.26 -12.57 -15.71
C LYS A 197 -3.47 -11.68 -16.03
N GLU A 198 -4.45 -11.61 -15.12
CA GLU A 198 -5.65 -10.79 -15.31
C GLU A 198 -5.34 -9.30 -15.13
N ILE A 199 -4.45 -8.96 -14.20
CA ILE A 199 -3.96 -7.58 -13.99
C ILE A 199 -3.19 -7.11 -15.23
N CYS A 200 -2.27 -7.91 -15.75
CA CYS A 200 -1.53 -7.61 -16.98
C CYS A 200 -2.48 -7.41 -18.18
N LYS A 201 -3.52 -8.26 -18.28
CA LYS A 201 -4.56 -8.07 -19.30
C LYS A 201 -5.32 -6.76 -19.12
N ALA A 202 -5.78 -6.46 -17.91
CA ALA A 202 -6.51 -5.22 -17.63
C ALA A 202 -5.66 -3.96 -17.91
N ALA A 203 -4.38 -3.98 -17.54
CA ALA A 203 -3.45 -2.90 -17.81
C ALA A 203 -3.23 -2.74 -19.33
N SER A 204 -3.05 -3.83 -20.07
CA SER A 204 -2.93 -3.82 -21.54
C SER A 204 -4.18 -3.26 -22.21
N ASP A 205 -5.38 -3.71 -21.81
CA ASP A 205 -6.65 -3.21 -22.34
C ASP A 205 -6.85 -1.71 -22.05
N ALA A 206 -6.32 -1.23 -20.93
CA ALA A 206 -6.38 0.17 -20.53
C ALA A 206 -5.27 1.04 -21.16
N GLY A 207 -4.29 0.44 -21.83
CA GLY A 207 -3.10 1.15 -22.33
C GLY A 207 -2.16 1.62 -21.23
N ILE A 208 -2.22 0.99 -20.03
CA ILE A 208 -1.36 1.30 -18.89
C ILE A 208 -0.09 0.46 -18.98
N SER A 209 1.07 1.11 -18.97
CA SER A 209 2.35 0.41 -18.90
C SER A 209 2.57 -0.17 -17.50
N LEU A 210 2.84 -1.47 -17.42
CA LEU A 210 3.38 -2.13 -16.22
C LEU A 210 4.90 -2.03 -16.14
N TYR A 211 5.48 -1.20 -16.98
CA TYR A 211 6.88 -0.95 -17.08
C TYR A 211 7.13 0.50 -16.70
N ALA A 212 7.64 0.75 -15.52
CA ALA A 212 8.10 2.06 -15.13
C ALA A 212 9.10 1.93 -13.98
N PRO A 213 10.35 2.37 -14.16
CA PRO A 213 11.26 2.51 -13.04
C PRO A 213 10.71 3.60 -12.12
N SER A 214 10.33 3.24 -10.90
CA SER A 214 10.16 4.22 -9.85
C SER A 214 11.54 4.51 -9.25
N GLU A 215 11.84 5.76 -9.00
CA GLU A 215 13.08 6.17 -8.34
C GLU A 215 12.93 6.04 -6.81
N GLY A 216 13.92 5.46 -6.14
CA GLY A 216 13.95 5.29 -4.69
C GLY A 216 13.13 4.10 -4.17
N THR A 217 12.94 4.07 -2.86
CA THR A 217 12.26 3.00 -2.14
C THR A 217 11.12 3.54 -1.28
N PHE A 218 10.08 2.73 -1.04
CA PHE A 218 8.88 3.11 -0.29
C PHE A 218 9.21 3.54 1.15
N PHE A 219 10.15 2.85 1.78
CA PHE A 219 10.78 3.21 3.04
C PHE A 219 12.29 3.32 2.85
N HIS A 220 12.98 3.94 3.77
CA HIS A 220 14.43 3.90 3.81
C HIS A 220 14.89 2.53 4.33
N PHE A 221 15.49 1.72 3.46
CA PHE A 221 15.97 0.38 3.78
C PHE A 221 17.49 0.33 3.98
N ALA A 222 17.95 -0.66 4.74
CA ALA A 222 19.38 -1.00 4.82
C ALA A 222 19.93 -1.36 3.43
N ASP A 223 21.12 -0.89 3.10
CA ASP A 223 21.73 -1.07 1.79
C ASP A 223 21.89 -2.57 1.45
N TYR A 224 21.26 -3.02 0.36
CA TYR A 224 21.29 -4.42 -0.08
C TYR A 224 22.69 -4.89 -0.50
N ARG A 225 23.59 -3.98 -0.84
CA ARG A 225 24.98 -4.27 -1.24
C ARG A 225 25.88 -4.59 -0.04
N THR A 226 25.37 -4.45 1.17
CA THR A 226 26.07 -4.73 2.42
C THR A 226 25.38 -5.82 3.21
N ASP A 227 26.11 -6.46 4.14
CA ASP A 227 25.53 -7.40 5.11
C ASP A 227 24.99 -6.69 6.35
N GLU A 228 24.91 -5.37 6.32
CA GLU A 228 24.41 -4.58 7.45
C GLU A 228 22.94 -4.86 7.71
N VAL A 229 22.64 -5.05 9.00
CA VAL A 229 21.30 -5.29 9.52
C VAL A 229 21.05 -4.29 10.64
N ASN A 230 19.94 -3.56 10.52
CA ASN A 230 19.46 -2.72 11.61
C ASN A 230 18.93 -3.59 12.76
N LYS A 231 19.73 -3.69 13.83
CA LYS A 231 19.38 -4.47 15.04
C LYS A 231 18.69 -3.62 16.10
N LEU A 232 18.36 -2.38 15.82
CA LEU A 232 17.84 -1.40 16.78
C LEU A 232 18.65 -1.41 18.10
N LYS A 233 19.99 -1.34 17.98
CA LYS A 233 20.88 -1.44 19.13
C LYS A 233 20.63 -0.28 20.11
N GLY A 234 20.34 -0.62 21.36
CA GLY A 234 20.02 0.38 22.39
C GLY A 234 18.54 0.71 22.51
N GLU A 235 17.71 0.26 21.59
CA GLU A 235 16.26 0.42 21.65
C GLU A 235 15.59 -0.72 22.45
N PRO A 236 14.37 -0.49 22.97
CA PRO A 236 13.63 -1.51 23.72
C PRO A 236 13.34 -2.78 22.89
N SER A 237 13.27 -3.92 23.58
CA SER A 237 12.76 -5.15 22.98
C SER A 237 11.26 -5.09 22.80
N ALA A 238 10.75 -5.60 21.68
CA ALA A 238 9.33 -5.72 21.39
C ALA A 238 9.07 -7.00 20.57
N LYS A 239 8.75 -8.08 21.28
CA LYS A 239 8.51 -9.41 20.69
C LYS A 239 7.03 -9.68 20.44
N LYS A 240 6.15 -8.94 21.09
CA LYS A 240 4.69 -9.02 20.89
C LYS A 240 4.17 -7.63 20.60
N ILE A 241 3.33 -7.52 19.59
CA ILE A 241 2.72 -6.27 19.16
C ILE A 241 1.21 -6.52 19.08
N THR A 242 0.40 -5.61 19.59
CA THR A 242 -1.05 -5.61 19.40
C THR A 242 -1.48 -4.24 18.89
N ILE A 243 -2.03 -4.22 17.69
CA ILE A 243 -2.55 -3.03 17.00
C ILE A 243 -4.08 -3.13 17.04
N VAL A 244 -4.74 -2.09 17.51
CA VAL A 244 -6.20 -1.97 17.56
C VAL A 244 -6.62 -0.95 16.53
N HIS A 245 -7.43 -1.35 15.54
CA HIS A 245 -8.02 -0.46 14.57
C HIS A 245 -9.46 -0.09 14.95
N SER A 246 -10.12 -0.98 15.70
CA SER A 246 -11.44 -0.81 16.31
C SER A 246 -11.70 -1.96 17.29
N GLU A 247 -12.84 -1.93 17.99
CA GLU A 247 -13.23 -3.00 18.92
C GLU A 247 -13.17 -4.40 18.29
N SER A 248 -13.56 -4.53 17.02
CA SER A 248 -13.67 -5.81 16.31
C SER A 248 -12.47 -6.11 15.40
N TYR A 249 -11.58 -5.16 15.14
CA TYR A 249 -10.45 -5.33 14.23
C TYR A 249 -9.13 -5.04 14.93
N ARG A 250 -8.43 -6.12 15.27
CA ARG A 250 -7.14 -6.08 15.95
C ARG A 250 -6.19 -7.02 15.23
N THR A 251 -4.98 -6.51 15.00
CA THR A 251 -3.88 -7.28 14.39
C THR A 251 -2.75 -7.39 15.39
N SER A 252 -2.20 -8.59 15.55
CA SER A 252 -1.14 -8.87 16.52
C SER A 252 0.03 -9.58 15.83
N PHE A 253 1.21 -9.43 16.42
CA PHE A 253 2.43 -10.07 15.92
C PHE A 253 3.22 -10.69 17.04
N SER A 254 3.87 -11.82 16.72
CA SER A 254 4.85 -12.48 17.59
C SER A 254 6.16 -12.63 16.84
N TYR A 255 7.26 -12.11 17.43
CA TYR A 255 8.60 -12.21 16.84
C TYR A 255 9.22 -13.57 17.05
N SER A 256 9.79 -14.12 15.99
CA SER A 256 10.63 -15.31 16.00
C SER A 256 12.09 -14.93 15.81
N ALA A 257 12.92 -15.21 16.82
CA ALA A 257 14.36 -14.99 16.71
C ALA A 257 15.07 -15.98 15.75
N LEU A 258 14.41 -17.10 15.42
CA LEU A 258 14.95 -18.09 14.48
C LEU A 258 14.81 -17.64 13.03
N SER A 259 13.60 -17.18 12.65
CA SER A 259 13.33 -16.67 11.29
C SER A 259 13.61 -15.18 11.14
N HIS A 260 13.79 -14.46 12.23
CA HIS A 260 13.92 -13.00 12.28
C HIS A 260 12.70 -12.24 11.76
N THR A 261 11.51 -12.84 11.85
CA THR A 261 10.25 -12.29 11.34
C THR A 261 9.19 -12.18 12.45
N TYR A 262 8.17 -11.38 12.17
CA TYR A 262 6.96 -11.21 12.97
C TYR A 262 5.82 -11.99 12.34
N ALA A 263 5.30 -13.00 13.03
CA ALA A 263 4.17 -13.82 12.59
C ALA A 263 2.85 -13.13 12.91
N MET A 264 2.02 -12.94 11.89
CA MET A 264 0.77 -12.18 11.96
C MET A 264 -0.39 -12.99 12.48
N GLN A 265 -1.21 -12.37 13.32
CA GLN A 265 -2.46 -12.90 13.86
C GLN A 265 -3.54 -11.81 13.78
N MET A 266 -4.78 -12.19 13.54
CA MET A 266 -5.92 -11.28 13.55
C MET A 266 -7.01 -11.74 14.50
N TYR A 267 -7.64 -10.78 15.17
CA TYR A 267 -8.83 -11.07 15.99
C TYR A 267 -10.01 -11.39 15.07
N ASN A 268 -10.72 -12.47 15.41
CA ASN A 268 -11.94 -12.90 14.78
C ASN A 268 -13.11 -12.62 15.74
N SER A 269 -13.90 -11.59 15.46
CA SER A 269 -14.98 -11.16 16.33
C SER A 269 -16.12 -12.18 16.45
N SER A 270 -16.39 -12.95 15.40
CA SER A 270 -17.41 -14.01 15.43
C SER A 270 -17.01 -15.18 16.31
N LYS A 271 -15.72 -15.48 16.42
CA LYS A 271 -15.16 -16.54 17.28
C LYS A 271 -14.67 -16.02 18.62
N LYS A 272 -14.58 -14.68 18.79
CA LYS A 272 -13.98 -14.02 19.96
C LYS A 272 -12.57 -14.54 20.31
N ALA A 273 -11.77 -14.79 19.29
CA ALA A 273 -10.43 -15.36 19.41
C ALA A 273 -9.46 -14.71 18.42
N THR A 274 -8.18 -14.64 18.82
CA THR A 274 -7.09 -14.28 17.92
C THR A 274 -6.61 -15.53 17.20
N GLU A 275 -6.56 -15.50 15.87
CA GLU A 275 -6.20 -16.62 15.02
C GLU A 275 -4.98 -16.25 14.16
N ASN A 276 -4.16 -17.26 13.80
CA ASN A 276 -3.08 -17.06 12.84
C ASN A 276 -3.65 -16.55 11.51
N THR A 277 -3.05 -15.51 10.97
CA THR A 277 -3.37 -15.03 9.62
C THR A 277 -2.64 -15.91 8.62
N VAL A 278 -3.41 -16.74 7.93
CA VAL A 278 -2.89 -17.75 7.00
C VAL A 278 -3.31 -17.35 5.59
N ASP A 279 -2.38 -17.44 4.64
CA ASP A 279 -2.72 -17.36 3.22
C ASP A 279 -3.42 -18.66 2.79
N GLU A 280 -4.62 -18.56 2.25
CA GLU A 280 -5.39 -19.74 1.85
C GLU A 280 -4.73 -20.51 0.70
N LEU A 281 -3.94 -19.85 -0.16
CA LEU A 281 -3.29 -20.48 -1.31
C LEU A 281 -2.16 -21.42 -0.89
N THR A 282 -1.35 -20.98 0.09
CA THR A 282 -0.16 -21.70 0.54
C THR A 282 -0.40 -22.51 1.82
N GLY A 283 -1.39 -22.12 2.62
CA GLY A 283 -1.59 -22.65 3.97
C GLY A 283 -0.59 -22.12 5.00
N GLU A 284 0.29 -21.20 4.63
CA GLU A 284 1.33 -20.66 5.49
C GLU A 284 0.87 -19.41 6.25
N GLN A 285 1.35 -19.24 7.47
CA GLN A 285 1.10 -18.04 8.25
C GLN A 285 1.91 -16.87 7.68
N LEU A 286 1.28 -15.70 7.56
CA LEU A 286 1.95 -14.48 7.11
C LEU A 286 3.03 -14.05 8.10
N THR A 287 4.20 -13.71 7.57
CA THR A 287 5.35 -13.23 8.34
C THR A 287 6.00 -12.03 7.64
N PHE A 288 6.57 -11.12 8.44
CA PHE A 288 7.18 -9.87 7.97
C PHE A 288 8.50 -9.62 8.70
N GLU A 289 9.50 -9.12 7.99
CA GLU A 289 10.77 -8.64 8.55
C GLU A 289 10.58 -7.36 9.34
N ASN A 290 9.65 -6.51 8.88
CA ASN A 290 9.34 -5.22 9.50
C ASN A 290 7.84 -5.09 9.76
N VAL A 291 7.51 -4.44 10.88
CA VAL A 291 6.16 -3.96 11.19
C VAL A 291 6.26 -2.47 11.45
N VAL A 292 5.53 -1.67 10.68
CA VAL A 292 5.44 -0.22 10.82
C VAL A 292 4.04 0.14 11.29
N VAL A 293 3.93 0.94 12.34
CA VAL A 293 2.65 1.44 12.84
C VAL A 293 2.70 2.96 12.87
N CYS A 294 1.82 3.61 12.11
CA CYS A 294 1.68 5.05 12.04
C CYS A 294 0.33 5.47 12.60
N PHE A 295 0.32 6.33 13.61
CA PHE A 295 -0.89 6.91 14.17
C PHE A 295 -1.22 8.23 13.47
N ALA A 296 -2.49 8.42 13.12
CA ALA A 296 -2.99 9.59 12.40
C ALA A 296 -4.34 10.05 12.97
N ASP A 297 -4.66 11.32 12.85
CA ASP A 297 -6.03 11.77 13.04
C ASP A 297 -6.88 11.25 11.88
N MET A 298 -7.92 10.49 12.20
CA MET A 298 -8.84 9.88 11.23
C MET A 298 -10.29 10.12 11.66
N ASP A 299 -11.08 10.71 10.77
CA ASP A 299 -12.51 10.96 10.95
C ASP A 299 -13.27 10.67 9.67
N ALA A 300 -14.57 10.50 9.76
CA ALA A 300 -15.40 10.48 8.56
C ALA A 300 -15.31 11.82 7.82
N TYR A 301 -15.31 11.78 6.48
CA TYR A 301 -15.38 13.00 5.68
C TYR A 301 -16.58 13.85 6.08
N ALA A 302 -16.38 15.16 6.22
CA ALA A 302 -17.42 16.09 6.62
C ALA A 302 -18.64 16.03 5.69
N GLY A 303 -19.80 15.67 6.24
CA GLY A 303 -21.06 15.54 5.51
C GLY A 303 -21.23 14.21 4.75
N ASP A 304 -20.31 13.27 4.88
CA ASP A 304 -20.49 11.93 4.37
C ASP A 304 -21.38 11.09 5.29
N SER A 305 -22.38 10.41 4.71
CA SER A 305 -23.32 9.53 5.43
C SER A 305 -22.89 8.06 5.45
N HIS A 306 -21.77 7.73 4.82
CA HIS A 306 -21.29 6.35 4.66
C HIS A 306 -20.08 6.04 5.55
N ASP A 307 -19.67 6.99 6.38
CA ASP A 307 -18.51 6.84 7.27
C ASP A 307 -17.19 6.61 6.53
N VAL A 308 -17.02 7.20 5.32
CA VAL A 308 -15.75 7.12 4.59
C VAL A 308 -14.69 7.90 5.35
N GLN A 309 -13.59 7.24 5.68
CA GLN A 309 -12.56 7.79 6.54
C GLN A 309 -11.63 8.75 5.79
N GLU A 310 -11.42 9.95 6.34
CA GLU A 310 -10.42 10.92 5.94
C GLU A 310 -9.21 10.84 6.85
N VAL A 311 -8.03 10.68 6.31
CA VAL A 311 -6.76 10.69 7.06
C VAL A 311 -6.11 12.06 6.94
N GLN A 312 -5.76 12.67 8.07
CA GLN A 312 -5.12 13.98 8.13
C GLN A 312 -3.59 13.87 7.91
N TYR A 313 -3.19 13.40 6.73
CA TYR A 313 -1.78 13.12 6.39
C TYR A 313 -0.81 14.29 6.63
N ILE A 314 -1.24 15.53 6.36
CA ILE A 314 -0.37 16.72 6.48
C ILE A 314 0.01 17.01 7.93
N LYS A 315 -0.77 16.52 8.91
CA LYS A 315 -0.44 16.70 10.31
C LYS A 315 0.73 15.83 10.77
N GLY A 316 1.00 14.71 10.06
CA GLY A 316 1.91 13.70 10.54
C GLY A 316 1.38 12.98 11.78
N GLY A 317 2.25 12.25 12.47
CA GLY A 317 1.86 11.57 13.70
C GLY A 317 3.00 10.72 14.27
N ASP A 318 2.68 9.96 15.32
CA ASP A 318 3.61 9.03 15.93
C ASP A 318 3.86 7.83 15.03
N ALA A 319 5.10 7.34 15.01
CA ALA A 319 5.51 6.16 14.26
C ALA A 319 6.31 5.18 15.14
N TYR A 320 6.04 3.90 14.90
CA TYR A 320 6.75 2.78 15.54
C TYR A 320 7.27 1.85 14.46
N LEU A 321 8.58 1.65 14.44
CA LEU A 321 9.24 0.66 13.60
C LEU A 321 9.64 -0.54 14.44
N PHE A 322 9.13 -1.71 14.10
CA PHE A 322 9.52 -2.98 14.69
C PHE A 322 10.34 -3.78 13.69
N THR A 323 11.53 -4.16 14.06
CA THR A 323 12.40 -5.04 13.28
C THR A 323 13.38 -5.76 14.21
N ARG A 324 13.77 -6.98 13.88
CA ARG A 324 14.71 -7.79 14.65
C ARG A 324 14.36 -7.96 16.15
N GLY A 325 13.09 -7.87 16.51
CA GLY A 325 12.61 -8.02 17.89
C GLY A 325 12.78 -6.79 18.77
N GLY A 326 13.13 -5.65 18.19
CA GLY A 326 13.20 -4.34 18.85
C GLY A 326 12.10 -3.40 18.36
N VAL A 327 11.96 -2.24 19.01
CA VAL A 327 11.07 -1.15 18.61
C VAL A 327 11.80 0.18 18.63
N GLN A 328 11.73 0.92 17.53
CA GLN A 328 12.16 2.32 17.45
C GLN A 328 10.94 3.22 17.37
N VAL A 329 10.85 4.18 18.28
CA VAL A 329 9.72 5.12 18.37
C VAL A 329 10.15 6.48 17.82
N GLY A 330 9.29 7.09 17.02
CA GLY A 330 9.54 8.41 16.46
C GLY A 330 8.27 8.98 15.84
N ARG A 331 8.37 9.60 14.69
CA ARG A 331 7.27 10.22 13.99
C ARG A 331 7.28 9.91 12.49
N TRP A 332 6.14 10.08 11.85
CA TRP A 332 6.03 10.09 10.41
C TRP A 332 5.59 11.47 9.90
N GLU A 333 5.99 11.79 8.69
CA GLU A 333 5.64 13.03 7.99
C GLU A 333 5.22 12.74 6.55
N LYS A 334 4.19 13.45 6.07
CA LYS A 334 3.78 13.46 4.67
C LYS A 334 3.26 14.85 4.33
N THR A 335 4.04 15.62 3.59
CA THR A 335 3.80 17.06 3.39
C THR A 335 2.78 17.38 2.28
N TYR A 336 2.52 16.41 1.40
CA TYR A 336 1.58 16.56 0.29
C TYR A 336 1.09 15.17 -0.19
N PRO A 337 -0.11 15.04 -0.80
CA PRO A 337 -0.63 13.74 -1.26
C PRO A 337 0.30 12.97 -2.20
N THR A 338 1.04 13.65 -3.06
CA THR A 338 1.99 13.05 -4.01
C THR A 338 3.42 12.93 -3.46
N ASN A 339 3.68 13.35 -2.22
CA ASN A 339 4.98 13.17 -1.59
C ASN A 339 5.03 11.87 -0.79
N PRO A 340 6.19 11.20 -0.70
CA PRO A 340 6.36 10.02 0.14
C PRO A 340 6.02 10.28 1.62
N LEU A 341 5.49 9.27 2.30
CA LEU A 341 5.46 9.22 3.75
C LEU A 341 6.85 8.82 4.22
N LYS A 342 7.43 9.57 5.14
CA LYS A 342 8.75 9.32 5.70
C LYS A 342 8.68 9.11 7.20
N LEU A 343 9.54 8.21 7.70
CA LEU A 343 9.65 7.85 9.11
C LEU A 343 10.91 8.46 9.70
N TYR A 344 10.78 9.14 10.84
CA TYR A 344 11.91 9.79 11.51
C TYR A 344 12.02 9.33 12.96
N THR A 345 13.25 9.14 13.40
CA THR A 345 13.58 8.94 14.82
C THR A 345 13.25 10.19 15.64
N LYS A 346 13.32 10.07 16.95
CA LYS A 346 13.19 11.24 17.86
C LYS A 346 14.31 12.28 17.65
N SER A 347 15.49 11.85 17.15
CA SER A 347 16.61 12.74 16.82
C SER A 347 16.46 13.41 15.45
N GLY A 348 15.49 13.00 14.62
CA GLY A 348 15.21 13.57 13.30
C GLY A 348 15.92 12.87 12.15
N GLU A 349 16.61 11.76 12.40
CA GLU A 349 17.18 10.90 11.36
C GLU A 349 16.08 10.03 10.73
N GLU A 350 16.19 9.71 9.45
CA GLU A 350 15.25 8.78 8.80
C GLU A 350 15.42 7.37 9.36
N MET A 351 14.32 6.70 9.74
CA MET A 351 14.35 5.35 10.27
C MET A 351 14.73 4.36 9.17
N THR A 352 15.61 3.41 9.48
CA THR A 352 16.07 2.40 8.53
C THR A 352 15.39 1.06 8.79
N LEU A 353 14.63 0.57 7.82
CA LEU A 353 14.03 -0.76 7.81
C LEU A 353 15.07 -1.80 7.38
N ASN A 354 14.92 -3.04 7.83
CA ASN A 354 15.65 -4.15 7.23
C ASN A 354 15.00 -4.56 5.91
N ARG A 355 15.79 -5.09 5.00
CA ARG A 355 15.32 -5.64 3.73
C ARG A 355 14.33 -6.77 3.97
N GLY A 356 13.28 -6.83 3.15
CA GLY A 356 12.27 -7.87 3.19
C GLY A 356 10.85 -7.31 3.30
N LYS A 357 9.90 -8.20 3.56
CA LYS A 357 8.49 -7.85 3.60
C LYS A 357 8.15 -6.94 4.77
N THR A 358 7.27 -5.99 4.50
CA THR A 358 6.81 -5.04 5.51
C THR A 358 5.30 -5.11 5.67
N TYR A 359 4.83 -5.18 6.92
CA TYR A 359 3.45 -4.84 7.26
C TYR A 359 3.41 -3.38 7.73
N PHE A 360 2.46 -2.62 7.18
CA PHE A 360 2.25 -1.21 7.51
C PHE A 360 0.82 -0.98 8.00
N ALA A 361 0.65 -0.51 9.22
CA ALA A 361 -0.62 -0.12 9.79
C ALA A 361 -0.76 1.40 9.84
N LEU A 362 -1.88 1.90 9.31
CA LEU A 362 -2.35 3.26 9.54
C LEU A 362 -3.50 3.20 10.55
N VAL A 363 -3.29 3.78 11.73
CA VAL A 363 -4.15 3.62 12.91
C VAL A 363 -4.67 4.98 13.36
N ASP A 364 -5.92 5.01 13.77
CA ASP A 364 -6.54 6.20 14.34
C ASP A 364 -5.88 6.56 15.69
N ASN A 365 -5.57 7.84 15.91
CA ASN A 365 -5.05 8.34 17.18
C ASN A 365 -5.94 7.99 18.38
N ASP A 366 -7.24 7.84 18.17
CA ASP A 366 -8.19 7.43 19.22
C ASP A 366 -7.88 6.03 19.78
N GLU A 367 -7.20 5.18 18.99
CA GLU A 367 -6.80 3.83 19.38
C GLU A 367 -5.40 3.75 20.01
N LEU A 368 -4.67 4.86 20.12
CA LEU A 368 -3.30 4.87 20.67
C LEU A 368 -3.23 4.27 22.07
N SER A 369 -4.23 4.51 22.92
CA SER A 369 -4.28 3.96 24.28
C SER A 369 -4.51 2.44 24.32
N ASN A 370 -5.01 1.85 23.24
CA ASN A 370 -5.28 0.42 23.07
C ASN A 370 -4.13 -0.32 22.40
N PHE A 371 -3.15 0.40 21.88
CA PHE A 371 -1.93 -0.16 21.29
C PHE A 371 -0.98 -0.66 22.37
N SER A 372 -0.34 -1.81 22.12
CA SER A 372 0.66 -2.34 23.05
C SER A 372 1.78 -3.07 22.34
N CYS A 373 3.01 -2.96 22.89
CA CYS A 373 4.17 -3.73 22.48
C CYS A 373 4.99 -4.17 23.70
N GLN A 374 5.53 -5.39 23.66
CA GLN A 374 6.24 -6.04 24.78
C GLN A 374 7.48 -6.83 24.28
#